data_1a99f3fb12ab8e1cbd53f8f8903c4c5b
#
_entry.id   1a99f3fb12ab8e1cbd53f8f8903c4c5b
#
_cell.length_a   1.000
_cell.length_b   1.000
_cell.length_c   1.000
_cell.angle_alpha   90.00
_cell.angle_beta   90.00
_cell.angle_gamma   90.00
#
_symmetry.space_group_name_H-M   'P 1'
#
loop_
_entity.id
_entity.type
_entity.pdbx_description
1 polymer ?
#
loop_
_entity_poly.entity_id
_entity_poly.type
_entity_poly.pdbx_seq_one_letter_code
_entity_poly.pdbx_strand_id
1 'polypeptide(L)'
;MYGENVRPNPPTPSNPSAPTPLPTLGTLLVDTSRADRVGEFRGVAGPYWSLRPAGGGAEWEVEPRHVRPAVLMEQLRARTARLNARSRGEVL
;
A
#
# COMPACT_ATOMS: atom_id res chain seq x y z
N MET A 1 27.12 -26.67 2.27
CA MET A 1 26.73 -26.15 2.35
C MET A 1 26.18 -25.84 2.21
N TYR A 2 25.98 -25.74 2.15
CA TYR A 2 25.42 -25.16 2.18
C TYR A 2 24.67 -24.65 2.27
N GLY A 3 24.49 -24.75 2.32
CA GLY A 3 23.89 -24.07 2.40
C GLY A 3 23.24 -23.61 2.36
N GLU A 4 23.40 -23.53 2.56
CA GLU A 4 23.04 -22.89 2.56
C GLU A 4 22.55 -22.25 2.33
N ASN A 5 22.66 -22.29 2.44
CA ASN A 5 22.33 -21.43 2.21
C ASN A 5 21.72 -20.83 1.73
N VAL A 6 21.59 -20.85 1.63
CA VAL A 6 21.18 -20.29 1.05
C VAL A 6 20.05 -19.89 1.13
N ARG A 7 19.61 -19.45 1.42
CA ARG A 7 18.61 -19.00 1.59
C ARG A 7 18.29 -17.91 1.26
N PRO A 8 17.82 -17.71 0.97
CA PRO A 8 17.45 -16.59 0.56
C PRO A 8 16.93 -15.71 1.42
N ASN A 9 16.95 -15.36 1.62
CA ASN A 9 16.61 -14.52 2.25
C ASN A 9 16.00 -13.65 2.18
N PRO A 10 15.77 -13.44 2.49
CA PRO A 10 14.86 -12.62 2.62
C PRO A 10 15.09 -11.41 2.60
N PRO A 11 14.78 -11.02 2.38
CA PRO A 11 14.95 -9.92 2.21
C PRO A 11 14.84 -9.05 3.06
N THR A 12 15.19 -8.98 3.33
CA THR A 12 15.01 -8.39 4.02
C THR A 12 15.13 -7.31 4.31
N PRO A 13 14.85 -6.87 4.30
CA PRO A 13 14.67 -5.64 4.70
C PRO A 13 15.26 -5.34 5.89
N SER A 14 15.81 -6.04 6.30
CA SER A 14 16.52 -5.83 7.49
C SER A 14 17.56 -4.77 7.37
N ASN A 15 17.83 -4.26 6.23
CA ASN A 15 18.77 -3.16 6.07
C ASN A 15 18.00 -1.85 6.07
N PRO A 16 18.02 -1.11 7.19
CA PRO A 16 17.24 0.11 7.28
C PRO A 16 17.71 1.22 6.37
N SER A 17 18.90 1.14 5.85
CA SER A 17 19.36 2.16 4.93
C SER A 17 19.04 1.82 3.49
N ALA A 18 18.52 0.65 3.21
CA ALA A 18 18.12 0.30 1.86
C ALA A 18 16.81 0.98 1.52
N PRO A 19 16.67 1.46 0.29
CA PRO A 19 15.41 2.07 -0.09
C PRO A 19 14.30 1.04 -0.09
N THR A 20 13.12 1.44 0.31
CA THR A 20 11.94 0.60 0.24
C THR A 20 11.55 0.45 -1.22
N PRO A 21 11.34 -0.78 -1.70
CA PRO A 21 10.92 -0.95 -3.09
C PRO A 21 9.61 -0.23 -3.36
N LEU A 22 9.51 0.41 -4.50
CA LEU A 22 8.31 1.12 -4.87
C LEU A 22 7.25 0.15 -5.37
N PRO A 23 6.02 0.26 -4.87
CA PRO A 23 4.92 -0.52 -5.43
C PRO A 23 4.54 0.00 -6.80
N THR A 24 3.78 -0.79 -7.54
CA THR A 24 3.20 -0.28 -8.77
C THR A 24 2.01 0.60 -8.43
N LEU A 25 1.69 1.50 -9.35
CA LEU A 25 0.53 2.38 -9.16
C LEU A 25 -0.73 1.54 -9.03
N GLY A 26 -1.58 1.90 -8.10
CA GLY A 26 -2.82 1.19 -7.85
C GLY A 26 -2.70 0.05 -6.85
N THR A 27 -1.49 -0.27 -6.40
CA THR A 27 -1.31 -1.30 -5.38
C THR A 27 -2.01 -0.86 -4.10
N LEU A 28 -2.75 -1.78 -3.49
CA LEU A 28 -3.44 -1.49 -2.24
C LEU A 28 -2.48 -1.65 -1.07
N LEU A 29 -2.40 -0.61 -0.30
CA LEU A 29 -1.48 -0.51 0.84
C LEU A 29 -2.26 -0.07 2.07
N VAL A 30 -1.69 -0.36 3.22
CA VAL A 30 -2.28 0.02 4.49
C VAL A 30 -1.37 0.99 5.20
N ASP A 31 -1.94 2.09 5.66
CA ASP A 31 -1.23 3.09 6.45
C ASP A 31 -1.47 2.80 7.91
N THR A 32 -0.48 2.21 8.55
CA THR A 32 -0.60 1.82 9.95
C THR A 32 -0.59 3.01 10.90
N SER A 33 -0.16 4.17 10.43
CA SER A 33 -0.17 5.36 11.27
C SER A 33 -1.54 6.03 11.31
N ARG A 34 -2.48 5.55 10.49
CA ARG A 34 -3.82 6.10 10.43
C ARG A 34 -4.86 4.99 10.61
N ALA A 35 -4.69 4.22 11.68
CA ALA A 35 -5.63 3.16 12.04
C ALA A 35 -5.85 2.17 10.90
N ASP A 36 -4.76 1.79 10.24
CA ASP A 36 -4.79 0.80 9.15
C ASP A 36 -5.68 1.21 8.00
N ARG A 37 -5.63 2.48 7.67
CA ARG A 37 -6.40 2.98 6.54
C ARG A 37 -5.83 2.44 5.23
N VAL A 38 -6.70 1.95 4.38
CA VAL A 38 -6.30 1.34 3.11
C VAL A 38 -6.41 2.35 1.98
N GLY A 39 -5.41 2.37 1.12
CA GLY A 39 -5.44 3.22 -0.05
C GLY A 39 -4.64 2.64 -1.18
N GLU A 40 -4.78 3.25 -2.35
CA GLU A 40 -4.03 2.88 -3.55
C GLU A 40 -2.77 3.71 -3.63
N PHE A 41 -1.67 3.08 -4.00
CA PHE A 41 -0.43 3.82 -4.21
C PHE A 41 -0.56 4.69 -5.45
N ARG A 42 -0.30 5.98 -5.30
CA ARG A 42 -0.42 6.94 -6.40
C ARG A 42 0.90 7.53 -6.83
N GLY A 43 1.95 7.30 -6.08
CA GLY A 43 3.25 7.81 -6.44
C GLY A 43 4.01 8.35 -5.25
N VAL A 44 5.13 8.97 -5.54
CA VAL A 44 6.03 9.51 -4.54
C VAL A 44 5.89 11.02 -4.49
N ALA A 45 5.82 11.56 -3.29
CA ALA A 45 5.73 13.00 -3.08
C ALA A 45 6.86 13.37 -2.11
N GLY A 46 8.04 13.68 -2.65
CA GLY A 46 9.21 13.96 -1.84
C GLY A 46 9.60 12.73 -1.01
N PRO A 47 9.76 12.87 0.30
CA PRO A 47 10.08 11.73 1.15
C PRO A 47 8.86 10.88 1.49
N TYR A 48 7.68 11.23 0.99
CA TYR A 48 6.44 10.54 1.32
C TYR A 48 5.88 9.81 0.12
N TRP A 49 5.02 8.86 0.41
CA TRP A 49 4.21 8.18 -0.61
C TRP A 49 2.81 8.76 -0.56
N SER A 50 2.20 8.88 -1.73
CA SER A 50 0.84 9.39 -1.84
C SER A 50 -0.11 8.20 -2.00
N LEU A 51 -1.14 8.16 -1.16
CA LEU A 51 -2.17 7.13 -1.20
C LEU A 51 -3.52 7.77 -1.45
N ARG A 52 -4.38 7.05 -2.15
CA ARG A 52 -5.72 7.51 -2.43
C ARG A 52 -6.71 6.54 -1.81
N PRO A 53 -7.73 7.03 -1.08
CA PRO A 53 -8.70 6.13 -0.49
C PRO A 53 -9.38 5.28 -1.55
N ALA A 54 -9.56 3.99 -1.28
CA ALA A 54 -10.18 3.08 -2.23
C ALA A 54 -11.60 3.50 -2.56
N GLY A 55 -12.31 4.06 -1.61
CA GLY A 55 -13.68 4.53 -1.81
C GLY A 55 -13.79 5.93 -2.36
N GLY A 56 -12.67 6.53 -2.73
CA GLY A 56 -12.67 7.90 -3.23
C GLY A 56 -12.36 8.90 -2.13
N GLY A 57 -12.08 10.13 -2.53
CA GLY A 57 -11.74 11.18 -1.61
C GLY A 57 -10.32 11.67 -1.84
N ALA A 58 -9.86 12.53 -0.93
CA ALA A 58 -8.58 13.17 -1.08
C ALA A 58 -7.43 12.23 -0.83
N GLU A 59 -6.39 12.35 -1.63
CA GLU A 59 -5.14 11.63 -1.42
C GLU A 59 -4.47 12.15 -0.16
N TRP A 60 -3.69 11.29 0.48
CA TRP A 60 -2.92 11.70 1.64
C TRP A 60 -1.50 11.17 1.51
N GLU A 61 -0.59 11.78 2.24
CA GLU A 61 0.81 11.41 2.21
C GLU A 61 1.16 10.63 3.47
N VAL A 62 2.04 9.65 3.32
CA VAL A 62 2.44 8.80 4.43
C VAL A 62 3.91 8.45 4.28
N GLU A 63 4.60 8.30 5.40
CA GLU A 63 5.98 7.83 5.37
C GLU A 63 6.00 6.37 4.96
N PRO A 64 6.90 6.00 4.04
CA PRO A 64 6.94 4.61 3.58
C PRO A 64 7.06 3.57 4.70
N ARG A 65 7.73 3.92 5.80
CA ARG A 65 7.91 2.98 6.90
C ARG A 65 6.61 2.63 7.61
N HIS A 66 5.57 3.43 7.41
CA HIS A 66 4.27 3.18 8.02
C HIS A 66 3.32 2.43 7.09
N VAL A 67 3.83 1.99 5.96
CA VAL A 67 2.99 1.37 4.94
C VAL A 67 3.30 -0.12 4.86
N ARG A 68 2.26 -0.93 4.76
CA ARG A 68 2.42 -2.35 4.50
C ARG A 68 1.45 -2.78 3.42
N PRO A 69 1.73 -3.91 2.74
CA PRO A 69 0.78 -4.40 1.74
C PRO A 69 -0.54 -4.79 2.39
N ALA A 70 -1.63 -4.58 1.67
CA ALA A 70 -2.94 -4.99 2.14
C ALA A 70 -3.07 -6.50 2.02
N VAL A 71 -3.61 -7.13 3.07
CA VAL A 71 -3.88 -8.56 3.01
C VAL A 71 -5.21 -8.80 2.30
N LEU A 72 -5.50 -10.05 1.97
CA LEU A 72 -6.62 -10.38 1.12
C LEU A 72 -7.94 -9.77 1.59
N MET A 73 -8.25 -9.87 2.88
CA MET A 73 -9.51 -9.33 3.37
C MET A 73 -9.57 -7.82 3.21
N GLU A 74 -8.45 -7.15 3.42
CA GLU A 74 -8.40 -5.70 3.23
C GLU A 74 -8.57 -5.34 1.77
N GLN A 75 -7.99 -6.14 0.87
CA GLN A 75 -8.16 -5.91 -0.55
C GLN A 75 -9.60 -6.07 -0.97
N LEU A 76 -10.28 -7.07 -0.45
CA LEU A 76 -11.68 -7.30 -0.78
C LEU A 76 -12.56 -6.16 -0.29
N ARG A 77 -12.31 -5.67 0.91
CA ARG A 77 -13.05 -4.52 1.43
C ARG A 77 -12.82 -3.29 0.60
N ALA A 78 -11.58 -3.08 0.18
CA ALA A 78 -11.26 -1.92 -0.64
C ALA A 78 -11.95 -2.00 -1.99
N ARG A 79 -12.01 -3.19 -2.58
CA ARG A 79 -12.70 -3.36 -3.86
C ARG A 79 -14.19 -3.08 -3.71
N THR A 80 -14.78 -3.55 -2.64
CA THR A 80 -16.19 -3.29 -2.38
C THR A 80 -16.43 -1.80 -2.23
N ALA A 81 -15.59 -1.12 -1.48
CA ALA A 81 -15.71 0.33 -1.31
C ALA A 81 -15.60 1.06 -2.64
N ARG A 82 -14.67 0.62 -3.49
CA ARG A 82 -14.47 1.24 -4.79
C ARG A 82 -15.69 1.03 -5.68
N LEU A 83 -16.24 -0.18 -5.70
CA LEU A 83 -17.41 -0.47 -6.49
C LEU A 83 -18.62 0.33 -6.02
N ASN A 84 -18.78 0.43 -4.72
CA ASN A 84 -19.89 1.22 -4.17
C ASN A 84 -19.75 2.69 -4.52
N ALA A 85 -18.54 3.22 -4.43
CA ALA A 85 -18.33 4.62 -4.78
C ALA A 85 -18.59 4.87 -6.25
N ARG A 86 -18.14 3.95 -7.11
CA ARG A 86 -18.37 4.09 -8.54
C ARG A 86 -19.85 4.01 -8.86
N SER A 87 -20.54 3.06 -8.24
CA SER A 87 -21.95 2.87 -8.48
C SER A 87 -22.73 4.14 -8.16
N ARG A 88 -22.42 4.75 -7.02
CA ARG A 88 -23.09 6.00 -6.66
C ARG A 88 -22.73 7.13 -7.60
N GLY A 89 -21.49 7.18 -8.01
CA GLY A 89 -21.04 8.25 -8.90
C GLY A 89 -21.61 8.13 -10.29
N GLU A 90 -21.84 6.92 -10.73
CA GLU A 90 -22.34 6.70 -12.08
C GLU A 90 -23.81 6.92 -12.23
N VAL A 91 -24.49 7.05 -11.15
CA VAL A 91 -25.90 7.33 -11.21
C VAL A 91 -26.17 8.69 -11.81
N LEU A 92 -25.18 9.48 -11.88
CA LEU A 92 -25.32 10.83 -12.42
C LEU A 92 -25.67 10.87 -13.90
#